data_1fd9d8ceeb22bfed345b3e34980228fa
#
_entry.id   1fd9d8ceeb22bfed345b3e34980228fa
#
_cell.length_a   1.000
_cell.length_b   1.000
_cell.length_c   1.000
_cell.angle_alpha   90.00
_cell.angle_beta   90.00
_cell.angle_gamma   90.00
#
_symmetry.space_group_name_H-M   'P 1'
#
loop_
_entity.id
_entity.type
_entity.pdbx_description
1 polymer ?
#
loop_
_entity_poly.entity_id
_entity_poly.type
_entity_poly.pdbx_seq_one_letter_code
_entity_poly.pdbx_strand_id
1 'polypeptide(L)'
;MLIGTADSASFDPPQWAFGAGDKGKPYPDDGQPKRLPGSSRAYTFTQIEDSFAPADWYPNDHPPMPQVPVATGRRPDVRACSWCHLPNGLGHPQSSSLAGLTADYMARQLADFKTGARHSSVGNSIMATITRAMTAEEAQAAVTYYSKLRRRAWLKVVEGTTAPKTEIVEGGLRIQREPEALEPLGERIVEVPQYRERTRLYDSRAGFVAYVPAGAINRGKDFVATGGGTVVNGKVATTGKAVVCTECHGKDLRGAEHAPDSTLPVPGLTGRSPTYIVRQLYDFHSGARSGAGAELMKPIAAQMTLREMIDVAAYLASLAP
;
A
#
# COMPACT_ATOMS: atom_id res chain seq x y z
N MET A 1 37.28 9.56 -11.70
CA MET A 1 36.26 10.53 -12.12
C MET A 1 35.28 10.66 -10.98
N LEU A 2 35.36 11.73 -10.20
CA LEU A 2 34.53 11.95 -9.00
C LEU A 2 33.11 12.19 -9.48
N ILE A 3 32.21 11.25 -9.18
CA ILE A 3 30.77 11.43 -9.35
C ILE A 3 30.37 12.42 -8.25
N GLY A 4 30.04 13.63 -8.65
CA GLY A 4 29.54 14.64 -7.74
C GLY A 4 28.29 14.09 -7.04
N THR A 5 28.31 14.12 -5.71
CA THR A 5 27.14 13.92 -4.89
C THR A 5 26.16 15.04 -5.21
N ALA A 6 25.18 14.77 -6.07
CA ALA A 6 24.02 15.62 -6.17
C ALA A 6 23.39 15.66 -4.77
N ASP A 7 23.32 16.83 -4.18
CA ASP A 7 22.60 17.10 -2.95
C ASP A 7 21.18 16.57 -3.15
N SER A 8 20.87 15.42 -2.55
CA SER A 8 19.51 14.93 -2.49
C SER A 8 18.75 15.91 -1.61
N ALA A 9 18.00 16.81 -2.24
CA ALA A 9 17.19 17.78 -1.51
C ALA A 9 16.29 17.01 -0.53
N SER A 10 16.64 17.04 0.74
CA SER A 10 15.79 16.48 1.78
C SER A 10 14.49 17.27 1.79
N PHE A 11 13.39 16.62 1.63
CA PHE A 11 12.06 17.21 1.77
C PHE A 11 11.30 16.51 2.92
N ASP A 12 10.40 17.23 3.54
CA ASP A 12 9.61 16.71 4.64
C ASP A 12 8.72 15.53 4.20
N PRO A 13 8.45 14.58 5.11
CA PRO A 13 7.54 13.49 4.81
C PRO A 13 6.19 14.00 4.31
N PRO A 14 5.68 13.51 3.18
CA PRO A 14 4.36 13.90 2.69
C PRO A 14 3.25 13.40 3.63
N GLN A 15 2.90 14.19 4.63
CA GLN A 15 1.96 13.83 5.71
C GLN A 15 0.63 13.28 5.18
N TRP A 16 0.20 13.78 4.02
CA TRP A 16 -1.03 13.32 3.36
C TRP A 16 -0.95 11.85 2.90
N ALA A 17 0.25 11.33 2.63
CA ALA A 17 0.45 9.94 2.22
C ALA A 17 0.51 8.98 3.41
N PHE A 18 0.92 9.46 4.58
CA PHE A 18 0.93 8.69 5.81
C PHE A 18 -0.41 8.85 6.52
N GLY A 19 -0.99 7.77 6.98
CA GLY A 19 -2.19 7.84 7.81
C GLY A 19 -1.89 8.71 9.03
N ALA A 20 -2.67 9.76 9.25
CA ALA A 20 -2.52 10.56 10.44
C ALA A 20 -2.77 9.64 11.65
N GLY A 21 -1.96 9.81 12.69
CA GLY A 21 -2.14 9.10 13.95
C GLY A 21 -3.39 9.53 14.73
N ASP A 22 -4.29 10.24 14.06
CA ASP A 22 -5.58 10.61 14.61
C ASP A 22 -6.47 9.37 14.66
N LYS A 23 -6.85 9.02 15.86
CA LYS A 23 -7.70 7.86 16.15
C LYS A 23 -9.15 8.14 15.79
N GLY A 24 -9.51 8.94 14.83
CA GLY A 24 -10.88 9.23 14.44
C GLY A 24 -11.94 8.92 15.53
N LYS A 25 -13.10 9.45 15.46
CA LYS A 25 -14.15 9.10 16.43
C LYS A 25 -14.64 7.68 16.15
N PRO A 26 -14.68 6.79 17.17
CA PRO A 26 -15.29 5.49 17.02
C PRO A 26 -16.75 5.64 16.53
N TYR A 27 -17.17 4.75 15.66
CA TYR A 27 -18.57 4.69 15.30
C TYR A 27 -19.37 4.11 16.48
N PRO A 28 -20.50 4.75 16.86
CA PRO A 28 -21.36 4.18 17.89
C PRO A 28 -21.92 2.85 17.41
N ASP A 29 -21.72 1.79 18.18
CA ASP A 29 -22.39 0.51 17.94
C ASP A 29 -23.84 0.61 18.44
N ASP A 30 -24.79 0.40 17.54
CA ASP A 30 -26.22 0.32 17.85
C ASP A 30 -26.66 -1.10 18.25
N GLY A 31 -25.72 -2.04 18.37
CA GLY A 31 -25.96 -3.44 18.70
C GLY A 31 -26.68 -4.23 17.60
N GLN A 32 -27.02 -3.58 16.47
CA GLN A 32 -27.76 -4.25 15.39
C GLN A 32 -26.81 -4.94 14.41
N PRO A 33 -27.10 -6.18 14.01
CA PRO A 33 -26.33 -6.87 13.00
C PRO A 33 -26.38 -6.15 11.65
N LYS A 34 -25.21 -5.83 11.12
CA LYS A 34 -25.03 -5.29 9.77
C LYS A 34 -24.95 -6.43 8.77
N ARG A 35 -25.29 -6.13 7.51
CA ARG A 35 -25.22 -7.06 6.38
C ARG A 35 -24.60 -6.39 5.18
N LEU A 36 -23.95 -7.16 4.33
CA LEU A 36 -23.41 -6.70 3.06
C LEU A 36 -24.07 -7.40 1.88
N PRO A 37 -24.22 -6.75 0.74
CA PRO A 37 -24.74 -7.35 -0.47
C PRO A 37 -23.95 -8.60 -0.87
N GLY A 38 -24.64 -9.71 -1.12
CA GLY A 38 -24.03 -10.97 -1.52
C GLY A 38 -23.30 -11.73 -0.39
N SER A 39 -23.48 -11.31 0.86
CA SER A 39 -23.05 -12.04 2.05
C SER A 39 -24.26 -12.68 2.74
N SER A 40 -24.12 -13.94 3.17
CA SER A 40 -25.07 -14.60 4.06
C SER A 40 -24.81 -14.30 5.54
N ARG A 41 -23.71 -13.62 5.86
CA ARG A 41 -23.27 -13.34 7.22
C ARG A 41 -23.81 -12.01 7.73
N ALA A 42 -23.84 -11.88 9.06
CA ALA A 42 -24.22 -10.66 9.75
C ALA A 42 -23.33 -10.48 10.98
N TYR A 43 -22.91 -9.23 11.23
CA TYR A 43 -22.03 -8.89 12.34
C TYR A 43 -22.44 -7.56 12.94
N THR A 44 -22.30 -7.38 14.25
CA THR A 44 -22.39 -6.07 14.91
C THR A 44 -21.13 -5.27 14.63
N PHE A 45 -21.16 -3.94 14.87
CA PHE A 45 -19.95 -3.12 14.76
C PHE A 45 -18.84 -3.59 15.70
N THR A 46 -19.16 -3.98 16.93
CA THR A 46 -18.19 -4.55 17.87
C THR A 46 -17.47 -5.76 17.29
N GLN A 47 -18.17 -6.64 16.57
CA GLN A 47 -17.56 -7.78 15.90
C GLN A 47 -16.72 -7.38 14.67
N ILE A 48 -17.19 -6.41 13.90
CA ILE A 48 -16.47 -5.92 12.70
C ILE A 48 -15.15 -5.25 13.09
N GLU A 49 -15.14 -4.51 14.19
CA GLU A 49 -13.96 -3.76 14.66
C GLU A 49 -13.06 -4.57 15.60
N ASP A 50 -13.39 -5.81 15.92
CA ASP A 50 -12.49 -6.67 16.70
C ASP A 50 -11.23 -7.01 15.88
N SER A 51 -10.15 -6.31 16.17
CA SER A 51 -8.86 -6.51 15.49
C SER A 51 -8.23 -7.89 15.73
N PHE A 52 -8.82 -8.70 16.63
CA PHE A 52 -8.36 -10.06 16.92
C PHE A 52 -9.28 -11.14 16.35
N ALA A 53 -10.50 -10.81 15.94
CA ALA A 53 -11.45 -11.73 15.29
C ALA A 53 -12.34 -10.97 14.30
N PRO A 54 -11.75 -10.36 13.25
CA PRO A 54 -12.47 -9.51 12.32
C PRO A 54 -13.52 -10.28 11.53
N ALA A 55 -14.51 -9.55 11.03
CA ALA A 55 -15.57 -10.10 10.20
C ALA A 55 -15.02 -10.63 8.86
N ASP A 56 -15.38 -11.85 8.51
CA ASP A 56 -15.18 -12.43 7.19
C ASP A 56 -16.54 -12.52 6.47
N TRP A 57 -16.79 -11.55 5.61
CA TRP A 57 -18.07 -11.42 4.90
C TRP A 57 -18.24 -12.45 3.78
N TYR A 58 -17.16 -12.88 3.14
CA TYR A 58 -17.20 -13.68 1.92
C TYR A 58 -16.19 -14.83 1.95
N PRO A 59 -16.42 -15.84 2.79
CA PRO A 59 -15.48 -16.95 2.99
C PRO A 59 -15.22 -17.79 1.72
N ASN A 60 -16.07 -17.64 0.71
CA ASN A 60 -15.92 -18.33 -0.56
C ASN A 60 -15.05 -17.55 -1.58
N ASP A 61 -14.62 -16.31 -1.25
CA ASP A 61 -13.80 -15.49 -2.14
C ASP A 61 -12.30 -15.75 -1.98
N HIS A 62 -11.91 -16.56 -1.02
CA HIS A 62 -10.51 -16.86 -0.68
C HIS A 62 -10.38 -18.30 -0.14
N PRO A 63 -9.18 -18.89 -0.16
CA PRO A 63 -8.92 -20.17 0.48
C PRO A 63 -9.21 -20.13 2.00
N PRO A 64 -9.39 -21.27 2.67
CA PRO A 64 -9.49 -21.32 4.12
C PRO A 64 -8.32 -20.59 4.79
N MET A 65 -8.62 -19.63 5.66
CA MET A 65 -7.61 -18.89 6.41
C MET A 65 -7.02 -19.75 7.53
N PRO A 66 -5.69 -19.71 7.74
CA PRO A 66 -5.09 -20.20 8.99
C PRO A 66 -5.74 -19.49 10.18
N GLN A 67 -6.09 -20.25 11.22
CA GLN A 67 -6.76 -19.68 12.37
C GLN A 67 -5.93 -18.52 12.96
N VAL A 68 -4.70 -18.79 13.38
CA VAL A 68 -3.76 -17.78 13.86
C VAL A 68 -2.57 -17.73 12.88
N PRO A 69 -2.11 -16.57 12.48
CA PRO A 69 -2.53 -15.21 12.83
C PRO A 69 -3.48 -14.57 11.80
N VAL A 70 -4.05 -15.34 10.83
CA VAL A 70 -4.76 -14.74 9.70
C VAL A 70 -6.22 -14.47 10.03
N ALA A 71 -7.02 -15.51 10.36
CA ALA A 71 -8.44 -15.37 10.69
C ALA A 71 -8.64 -14.73 12.05
N THR A 72 -7.81 -15.09 13.02
CA THR A 72 -7.80 -14.50 14.36
C THR A 72 -6.41 -14.11 14.78
N GLY A 73 -6.32 -13.14 15.67
CA GLY A 73 -5.08 -12.76 16.31
C GLY A 73 -4.83 -13.52 17.61
N ARG A 74 -3.67 -13.25 18.21
CA ARG A 74 -3.29 -13.70 19.55
C ARG A 74 -3.02 -12.50 20.45
N ARG A 75 -3.93 -12.28 21.40
CA ARG A 75 -3.81 -11.18 22.35
C ARG A 75 -2.53 -11.27 23.19
N PRO A 76 -1.94 -10.13 23.62
CA PRO A 76 -2.42 -8.78 23.39
C PRO A 76 -1.92 -8.12 22.10
N ASP A 77 -0.84 -8.64 21.45
CA ASP A 77 -0.07 -7.86 20.46
C ASP A 77 -0.20 -8.36 19.02
N VAL A 78 -0.50 -9.65 18.81
CA VAL A 78 -0.64 -10.20 17.46
C VAL A 78 -2.09 -10.03 17.00
N ARG A 79 -2.40 -8.93 16.32
CA ARG A 79 -3.71 -8.72 15.71
C ARG A 79 -3.90 -9.65 14.51
N ALA A 80 -5.15 -9.95 14.17
CA ALA A 80 -5.45 -10.74 12.98
C ALA A 80 -4.96 -10.02 11.70
N CYS A 81 -4.22 -10.73 10.85
CA CYS A 81 -3.71 -10.14 9.61
C CYS A 81 -4.85 -9.67 8.70
N SER A 82 -5.96 -10.43 8.69
CA SER A 82 -7.13 -10.11 7.87
C SER A 82 -7.88 -8.85 8.31
N TRP A 83 -7.62 -8.32 9.51
CA TRP A 83 -8.22 -7.06 9.94
C TRP A 83 -7.71 -5.86 9.11
N CYS A 84 -6.40 -5.82 8.81
CA CYS A 84 -5.80 -4.74 8.02
C CYS A 84 -5.64 -5.11 6.55
N HIS A 85 -5.19 -6.34 6.27
CA HIS A 85 -4.86 -6.79 4.91
C HIS A 85 -6.05 -7.42 4.19
N LEU A 86 -7.20 -7.55 4.86
CA LEU A 86 -8.43 -8.22 4.45
C LEU A 86 -8.24 -9.72 4.14
N PRO A 87 -9.29 -10.54 4.22
CA PRO A 87 -9.23 -11.96 3.89
C PRO A 87 -8.72 -12.24 2.47
N ASN A 88 -9.04 -11.37 1.51
CA ASN A 88 -8.61 -11.49 0.11
C ASN A 88 -7.21 -10.88 -0.18
N GLY A 89 -6.54 -10.34 0.82
CA GLY A 89 -5.20 -9.78 0.69
C GLY A 89 -5.10 -8.45 -0.08
N LEU A 90 -6.21 -7.79 -0.41
CA LEU A 90 -6.17 -6.52 -1.14
C LEU A 90 -5.81 -5.34 -0.23
N GLY A 91 -6.12 -5.44 1.05
CA GLY A 91 -5.88 -4.34 2.00
C GLY A 91 -6.72 -3.10 1.70
N HIS A 92 -6.22 -1.97 2.11
CA HIS A 92 -6.78 -0.65 1.84
C HIS A 92 -5.64 0.40 1.81
N PRO A 93 -5.89 1.67 1.46
CA PRO A 93 -4.81 2.65 1.27
C PRO A 93 -3.82 2.76 2.44
N GLN A 94 -4.25 2.52 3.68
CA GLN A 94 -3.40 2.55 4.89
C GLN A 94 -2.62 1.26 5.11
N SER A 95 -3.09 0.14 4.56
CA SER A 95 -2.48 -1.19 4.70
C SER A 95 -2.11 -1.75 3.33
N SER A 96 -0.92 -2.32 3.19
CA SER A 96 -0.49 -2.80 1.88
C SER A 96 -1.35 -3.96 1.37
N SER A 97 -1.59 -3.99 0.06
CA SER A 97 -2.04 -5.20 -0.62
C SER A 97 -0.94 -6.27 -0.56
N LEU A 98 -1.28 -7.46 -0.07
CA LEU A 98 -0.39 -8.62 0.02
C LEU A 98 -0.61 -9.60 -1.14
N ALA A 99 -1.80 -9.61 -1.74
CA ALA A 99 -2.11 -10.45 -2.88
C ALA A 99 -1.10 -10.26 -4.02
N GLY A 100 -0.60 -11.36 -4.58
CA GLY A 100 0.39 -11.37 -5.66
C GLY A 100 1.82 -11.05 -5.23
N LEU A 101 2.11 -11.00 -3.93
CA LEU A 101 3.48 -10.99 -3.42
C LEU A 101 3.97 -12.43 -3.19
N THR A 102 5.27 -12.67 -3.39
CA THR A 102 5.88 -13.96 -3.09
C THR A 102 6.01 -14.17 -1.59
N ALA A 103 6.02 -15.44 -1.15
CA ALA A 103 6.21 -15.79 0.25
C ALA A 103 7.55 -15.26 0.77
N ASP A 104 8.62 -15.40 -0.01
CA ASP A 104 9.96 -14.96 0.36
C ASP A 104 10.05 -13.44 0.54
N TYR A 105 9.43 -12.67 -0.37
CA TYR A 105 9.35 -11.23 -0.19
C TYR A 105 8.64 -10.87 1.12
N MET A 106 7.48 -11.47 1.38
CA MET A 106 6.71 -11.19 2.60
C MET A 106 7.47 -11.61 3.86
N ALA A 107 8.11 -12.77 3.86
CA ALA A 107 8.90 -13.24 5.00
C ALA A 107 10.04 -12.27 5.34
N ARG A 108 10.77 -11.77 4.32
CA ARG A 108 11.79 -10.74 4.50
C ARG A 108 11.23 -9.45 5.08
N GLN A 109 10.05 -9.00 4.59
CA GLN A 109 9.43 -7.79 5.12
C GLN A 109 8.99 -7.95 6.58
N LEU A 110 8.48 -9.11 6.98
CA LEU A 110 8.17 -9.39 8.39
C LEU A 110 9.45 -9.37 9.25
N ALA A 111 10.55 -9.96 8.76
CA ALA A 111 11.85 -9.90 9.44
C ALA A 111 12.37 -8.46 9.57
N ASP A 112 12.28 -7.66 8.50
CA ASP A 112 12.71 -6.26 8.51
C ASP A 112 11.89 -5.42 9.52
N PHE A 113 10.58 -5.63 9.63
CA PHE A 113 9.76 -4.99 10.67
C PHE A 113 10.15 -5.45 12.08
N LYS A 114 10.41 -6.75 12.26
CA LYS A 114 10.80 -7.33 13.56
C LYS A 114 12.11 -6.76 14.07
N THR A 115 13.09 -6.60 13.19
CA THR A 115 14.42 -6.07 13.52
C THR A 115 14.47 -4.54 13.60
N GLY A 116 13.46 -3.85 13.04
CA GLY A 116 13.45 -2.38 12.90
C GLY A 116 14.12 -1.89 11.62
N ALA A 117 14.66 -2.78 10.77
CA ALA A 117 15.23 -2.41 9.47
C ALA A 117 14.15 -1.85 8.49
N ARG A 118 12.87 -2.05 8.82
CA ARG A 118 11.74 -1.40 8.19
C ARG A 118 10.83 -0.76 9.23
N HIS A 119 10.69 0.54 9.16
CA HIS A 119 9.75 1.30 9.97
C HIS A 119 9.05 2.35 9.11
N SER A 120 8.25 3.22 9.69
CA SER A 120 7.62 4.34 9.00
C SER A 120 8.43 5.61 9.25
N SER A 121 8.57 6.45 8.23
CA SER A 121 9.16 7.78 8.38
C SER A 121 8.29 8.72 9.22
N VAL A 122 7.01 8.36 9.41
CA VAL A 122 6.05 9.12 10.22
C VAL A 122 5.36 8.18 11.20
N GLY A 123 5.54 8.45 12.49
CA GLY A 123 4.89 7.72 13.57
C GLY A 123 5.39 6.27 13.74
N ASN A 124 4.68 5.52 14.57
CA ASN A 124 5.02 4.14 14.89
C ASN A 124 4.37 3.16 13.92
N SER A 125 5.12 2.17 13.47
CA SER A 125 4.59 1.09 12.65
C SER A 125 3.92 0.03 13.52
N ILE A 126 2.61 -0.18 13.36
CA ILE A 126 1.89 -1.29 14.01
C ILE A 126 2.46 -2.65 13.61
N MET A 127 2.99 -2.77 12.37
CA MET A 127 3.63 -4.00 11.92
C MET A 127 4.86 -4.35 12.74
N ALA A 128 5.62 -3.37 13.22
CA ALA A 128 6.77 -3.63 14.10
C ALA A 128 6.33 -4.23 15.44
N THR A 129 5.23 -3.75 16.03
CA THR A 129 4.68 -4.34 17.25
C THR A 129 4.21 -5.78 17.02
N ILE A 130 3.42 -5.99 15.97
CA ILE A 130 2.89 -7.31 15.64
C ILE A 130 4.03 -8.31 15.39
N THR A 131 5.00 -7.95 14.54
CA THR A 131 6.06 -8.87 14.12
C THR A 131 7.03 -9.23 15.24
N ARG A 132 7.28 -8.34 16.22
CA ARG A 132 8.08 -8.66 17.40
C ARG A 132 7.42 -9.71 18.28
N ALA A 133 6.07 -9.69 18.35
CA ALA A 133 5.30 -10.64 19.15
C ALA A 133 5.01 -11.97 18.42
N MET A 134 5.10 -11.99 17.07
CA MET A 134 4.82 -13.19 16.27
C MET A 134 5.86 -14.29 16.48
N THR A 135 5.39 -15.55 16.49
CA THR A 135 6.26 -16.73 16.36
C THR A 135 6.66 -16.96 14.90
N ALA A 136 7.65 -17.83 14.67
CA ALA A 136 8.07 -18.19 13.32
C ALA A 136 6.97 -18.94 12.56
N GLU A 137 6.21 -19.80 13.25
CA GLU A 137 5.10 -20.57 12.71
C GLU A 137 3.95 -19.65 12.28
N GLU A 138 3.62 -18.65 13.10
CA GLU A 138 2.61 -17.64 12.76
C GLU A 138 3.02 -16.84 11.51
N ALA A 139 4.29 -16.42 11.44
CA ALA A 139 4.82 -15.71 10.27
C ALA A 139 4.75 -16.59 9.01
N GLN A 140 5.16 -17.86 9.12
CA GLN A 140 5.11 -18.81 8.01
C GLN A 140 3.68 -19.09 7.55
N ALA A 141 2.73 -19.26 8.47
CA ALA A 141 1.31 -19.45 8.14
C ALA A 141 0.74 -18.24 7.38
N ALA A 142 1.05 -17.01 7.82
CA ALA A 142 0.61 -15.79 7.18
C ALA A 142 1.16 -15.66 5.75
N VAL A 143 2.48 -15.80 5.55
CA VAL A 143 3.08 -15.65 4.21
C VAL A 143 2.62 -16.74 3.26
N THR A 144 2.45 -17.97 3.75
CA THR A 144 1.92 -19.09 2.96
C THR A 144 0.50 -18.84 2.48
N TYR A 145 -0.33 -18.25 3.33
CA TYR A 145 -1.70 -17.92 2.96
C TYR A 145 -1.75 -16.80 1.91
N TYR A 146 -1.16 -15.63 2.22
CA TYR A 146 -1.25 -14.46 1.36
C TYR A 146 -0.54 -14.62 0.02
N SER A 147 0.51 -15.42 -0.08
CA SER A 147 1.21 -15.69 -1.34
C SER A 147 0.37 -16.47 -2.37
N LYS A 148 -0.66 -17.17 -1.93
CA LYS A 148 -1.60 -17.90 -2.80
C LYS A 148 -2.72 -17.03 -3.37
N LEU A 149 -2.89 -15.82 -2.83
CA LEU A 149 -3.96 -14.92 -3.24
C LEU A 149 -3.61 -14.19 -4.53
N ARG A 150 -4.59 -14.13 -5.43
CA ARG A 150 -4.45 -13.43 -6.70
C ARG A 150 -4.80 -11.96 -6.57
N ARG A 151 -4.04 -11.11 -7.22
CA ARG A 151 -4.39 -9.69 -7.36
C ARG A 151 -5.68 -9.54 -8.15
N ARG A 152 -6.48 -8.56 -7.76
CA ARG A 152 -7.68 -8.12 -8.46
C ARG A 152 -7.68 -6.60 -8.53
N ALA A 153 -8.35 -6.04 -9.54
CA ALA A 153 -8.60 -4.61 -9.60
C ALA A 153 -9.51 -4.21 -8.44
N TRP A 154 -9.08 -3.22 -7.67
CA TRP A 154 -9.80 -2.70 -6.51
C TRP A 154 -9.71 -1.17 -6.41
N LEU A 155 -8.95 -0.57 -7.31
CA LEU A 155 -8.64 0.85 -7.32
C LEU A 155 -8.96 1.43 -8.70
N LYS A 156 -9.61 2.61 -8.71
CA LYS A 156 -9.80 3.45 -9.88
C LYS A 156 -8.94 4.71 -9.71
N VAL A 157 -8.10 5.04 -10.70
CA VAL A 157 -7.31 6.27 -10.70
C VAL A 157 -8.00 7.32 -11.56
N VAL A 158 -8.11 8.54 -11.03
CA VAL A 158 -8.73 9.69 -11.69
C VAL A 158 -7.77 10.87 -11.65
N GLU A 159 -7.39 11.39 -12.81
CA GLU A 159 -6.61 12.61 -12.90
C GLU A 159 -7.47 13.84 -12.77
N GLY A 160 -6.99 14.86 -12.06
CA GLY A 160 -7.73 16.10 -11.90
C GLY A 160 -6.97 17.17 -11.14
N THR A 161 -7.61 18.34 -11.02
CA THR A 161 -7.11 19.48 -10.25
C THR A 161 -7.78 19.62 -8.88
N THR A 162 -8.84 18.85 -8.65
CA THR A 162 -9.61 18.83 -7.41
C THR A 162 -9.81 17.39 -6.93
N ALA A 163 -10.06 17.23 -5.65
CA ALA A 163 -10.43 15.97 -5.02
C ALA A 163 -11.54 16.22 -3.99
N PRO A 164 -12.28 15.19 -3.57
CA PRO A 164 -13.21 15.30 -2.46
C PRO A 164 -12.53 15.78 -1.18
N LYS A 165 -13.20 16.67 -0.45
CA LYS A 165 -12.80 16.97 0.93
C LYS A 165 -12.92 15.72 1.79
N THR A 166 -11.87 15.44 2.55
CA THR A 166 -11.80 14.23 3.34
C THR A 166 -11.68 14.52 4.83
N GLU A 167 -12.11 13.56 5.62
CA GLU A 167 -11.81 13.45 7.05
C GLU A 167 -11.16 12.10 7.31
N ILE A 168 -10.42 12.00 8.41
CA ILE A 168 -9.81 10.76 8.86
C ILE A 168 -10.72 10.16 9.93
N VAL A 169 -11.08 8.91 9.75
CA VAL A 169 -11.88 8.15 10.70
C VAL A 169 -11.02 7.07 11.36
N GLU A 170 -11.61 6.31 12.28
CA GLU A 170 -10.94 5.23 12.97
C GLU A 170 -10.20 4.30 12.00
N GLY A 171 -9.04 3.82 12.42
CA GLY A 171 -8.15 3.03 11.56
C GLY A 171 -7.31 3.85 10.56
N GLY A 172 -7.40 5.19 10.59
CA GLY A 172 -6.65 6.08 9.70
C GLY A 172 -7.21 6.16 8.29
N LEU A 173 -8.41 5.62 8.08
CA LEU A 173 -9.06 5.62 6.77
C LEU A 173 -9.54 7.03 6.41
N ARG A 174 -9.21 7.49 5.21
CA ARG A 174 -9.79 8.72 4.66
C ARG A 174 -11.13 8.43 4.03
N ILE A 175 -12.15 9.17 4.45
CA ILE A 175 -13.48 9.12 3.85
C ILE A 175 -13.88 10.51 3.35
N GLN A 176 -14.75 10.53 2.38
CA GLN A 176 -15.34 11.76 1.86
C GLN A 176 -16.22 12.40 2.94
N ARG A 177 -16.00 13.69 3.22
CA ARG A 177 -16.72 14.42 4.27
C ARG A 177 -18.18 14.67 3.89
N GLU A 178 -18.36 15.22 2.70
CA GLU A 178 -19.66 15.51 2.10
C GLU A 178 -19.62 15.10 0.63
N PRO A 179 -20.71 14.56 0.07
CA PRO A 179 -20.72 14.00 -1.28
C PRO A 179 -20.20 14.91 -2.39
N GLU A 180 -20.43 16.23 -2.28
CA GLU A 180 -20.12 17.21 -3.33
C GLU A 180 -19.03 18.22 -2.94
N ALA A 181 -18.50 18.13 -1.71
CA ALA A 181 -17.47 19.06 -1.27
C ALA A 181 -16.12 18.71 -1.88
N LEU A 182 -15.61 19.60 -2.74
CA LEU A 182 -14.30 19.47 -3.38
C LEU A 182 -13.30 20.45 -2.76
N GLU A 183 -12.03 20.12 -2.90
CA GLU A 183 -10.90 20.99 -2.56
C GLU A 183 -9.81 20.88 -3.63
N PRO A 184 -8.93 21.88 -3.78
CA PRO A 184 -7.78 21.78 -4.69
C PRO A 184 -6.93 20.56 -4.34
N LEU A 185 -6.60 19.76 -5.35
CA LEU A 185 -5.77 18.56 -5.15
C LEU A 185 -4.31 18.94 -4.87
N GLY A 186 -3.77 19.94 -5.59
CA GLY A 186 -2.36 20.31 -5.46
C GLY A 186 -1.42 19.16 -5.84
N GLU A 187 -0.25 19.15 -5.22
CA GLU A 187 0.76 18.08 -5.40
C GLU A 187 0.61 16.99 -4.34
N ARG A 188 -0.52 16.30 -4.39
CA ARG A 188 -0.82 15.19 -3.47
C ARG A 188 -1.73 14.17 -4.15
N ILE A 189 -1.92 13.04 -3.48
CA ILE A 189 -2.88 12.01 -3.85
C ILE A 189 -3.94 11.92 -2.75
N VAL A 190 -5.19 11.82 -3.16
CA VAL A 190 -6.31 11.60 -2.24
C VAL A 190 -6.99 10.29 -2.61
N GLU A 191 -7.05 9.34 -1.70
CA GLU A 191 -7.75 8.07 -1.88
C GLU A 191 -8.97 8.03 -0.97
N VAL A 192 -10.13 7.75 -1.55
CA VAL A 192 -11.39 7.63 -0.82
C VAL A 192 -12.10 6.33 -1.18
N PRO A 193 -12.90 5.76 -0.27
CA PRO A 193 -13.75 4.63 -0.59
C PRO A 193 -14.69 4.91 -1.75
N GLN A 194 -14.85 3.95 -2.66
CA GLN A 194 -15.88 3.98 -3.69
C GLN A 194 -17.28 3.89 -3.07
N TYR A 195 -17.41 3.14 -1.98
CA TYR A 195 -18.64 2.94 -1.22
C TYR A 195 -18.36 3.11 0.27
N ARG A 196 -18.56 4.32 0.80
CA ARG A 196 -18.25 4.70 2.18
C ARG A 196 -18.78 3.70 3.20
N GLU A 197 -20.08 3.40 3.16
CA GLU A 197 -20.71 2.54 4.17
C GLU A 197 -20.21 1.10 4.10
N ARG A 198 -19.94 0.57 2.91
CA ARG A 198 -19.38 -0.76 2.75
C ARG A 198 -17.94 -0.84 3.28
N THR A 199 -17.14 0.19 3.02
CA THR A 199 -15.75 0.23 3.51
C THR A 199 -15.70 0.33 5.04
N ARG A 200 -16.62 1.04 5.67
CA ARG A 200 -16.79 1.06 7.13
C ARG A 200 -17.04 -0.31 7.73
N LEU A 201 -17.67 -1.19 6.98
CA LEU A 201 -17.94 -2.58 7.38
C LEU A 201 -16.79 -3.53 6.99
N TYR A 202 -15.62 -3.02 6.60
CA TYR A 202 -14.47 -3.81 6.13
C TYR A 202 -14.85 -4.78 5.00
N ASP A 203 -15.70 -4.33 4.08
CA ASP A 203 -16.12 -5.10 2.91
C ASP A 203 -14.93 -5.36 1.99
N SER A 204 -14.46 -6.59 1.92
CA SER A 204 -13.33 -6.99 1.10
C SER A 204 -13.57 -6.90 -0.43
N ARG A 205 -14.81 -6.62 -0.84
CA ARG A 205 -15.22 -6.34 -2.23
C ARG A 205 -15.34 -4.84 -2.51
N ALA A 206 -15.20 -3.97 -1.50
CA ALA A 206 -15.22 -2.52 -1.71
C ALA A 206 -13.91 -2.07 -2.36
N GLY A 207 -14.05 -1.13 -3.32
CA GLY A 207 -12.93 -0.50 -3.99
C GLY A 207 -12.69 0.92 -3.51
N PHE A 208 -11.64 1.53 -4.07
CA PHE A 208 -11.25 2.91 -3.79
C PHE A 208 -11.11 3.71 -5.08
N VAL A 209 -11.22 5.03 -4.95
CA VAL A 209 -10.89 5.98 -6.01
C VAL A 209 -9.70 6.81 -5.54
N ALA A 210 -8.65 6.82 -6.36
CA ALA A 210 -7.47 7.65 -6.14
C ALA A 210 -7.50 8.84 -7.09
N TYR A 211 -7.55 10.04 -6.53
CA TYR A 211 -7.42 11.29 -7.25
C TYR A 211 -5.95 11.67 -7.30
N VAL A 212 -5.41 11.86 -8.50
CA VAL A 212 -4.01 12.19 -8.77
C VAL A 212 -3.91 13.46 -9.61
N PRO A 213 -2.80 14.21 -9.53
CA PRO A 213 -2.63 15.44 -10.31
C PRO A 213 -2.76 15.21 -11.82
N ALA A 214 -3.33 16.17 -12.51
CA ALA A 214 -3.49 16.13 -13.97
C ALA A 214 -2.15 15.88 -14.69
N GLY A 215 -2.13 14.94 -15.63
CA GLY A 215 -0.95 14.51 -16.39
C GLY A 215 0.04 13.64 -15.61
N ALA A 216 -0.24 13.29 -14.35
CA ALA A 216 0.65 12.47 -13.50
C ALA A 216 0.87 11.07 -14.09
N ILE A 217 -0.17 10.45 -14.65
CA ILE A 217 -0.05 9.11 -15.24
C ILE A 217 0.96 9.10 -16.39
N ASN A 218 0.87 10.07 -17.31
CA ASN A 218 1.79 10.13 -18.44
C ASN A 218 3.22 10.43 -18.01
N ARG A 219 3.42 11.42 -17.11
CA ARG A 219 4.76 11.70 -16.56
C ARG A 219 5.35 10.51 -15.82
N GLY A 220 4.53 9.80 -15.05
CA GLY A 220 4.95 8.59 -14.35
C GLY A 220 5.32 7.46 -15.30
N LYS A 221 4.56 7.27 -16.38
CA LYS A 221 4.90 6.33 -17.46
C LYS A 221 6.27 6.65 -18.06
N ASP A 222 6.52 7.91 -18.39
CA ASP A 222 7.79 8.35 -18.96
C ASP A 222 8.94 8.15 -17.96
N PHE A 223 8.74 8.48 -16.69
CA PHE A 223 9.75 8.25 -15.65
C PHE A 223 10.06 6.76 -15.49
N VAL A 224 9.07 5.89 -15.43
CA VAL A 224 9.25 4.43 -15.31
C VAL A 224 10.02 3.87 -16.48
N ALA A 225 9.82 4.41 -17.70
CA ALA A 225 10.48 3.98 -18.91
C ALA A 225 11.91 4.55 -19.09
N THR A 226 12.22 5.67 -18.44
CA THR A 226 13.47 6.43 -18.71
C THR A 226 14.34 6.66 -17.48
N GLY A 227 13.84 6.40 -16.27
CA GLY A 227 14.50 6.79 -15.03
C GLY A 227 14.58 8.32 -14.80
N GLY A 228 13.63 9.08 -15.38
CA GLY A 228 13.61 10.55 -15.32
C GLY A 228 14.35 11.22 -16.49
N GLY A 229 14.59 10.49 -17.58
CA GLY A 229 15.09 11.02 -18.85
C GLY A 229 14.00 11.62 -19.72
N THR A 230 14.24 11.69 -21.02
CA THR A 230 13.31 12.29 -21.99
C THR A 230 12.73 11.26 -22.95
N VAL A 231 11.48 11.48 -23.32
CA VAL A 231 10.77 10.74 -24.37
C VAL A 231 10.46 11.70 -25.52
N VAL A 232 10.83 11.35 -26.75
CA VAL A 232 10.52 12.12 -27.96
C VAL A 232 9.81 11.20 -28.94
N ASN A 233 8.64 11.62 -29.41
CA ASN A 233 7.80 10.84 -30.33
C ASN A 233 7.56 9.39 -29.86
N GLY A 234 7.33 9.20 -28.55
CA GLY A 234 7.07 7.90 -27.92
C GLY A 234 8.30 6.99 -27.80
N LYS A 235 9.50 7.48 -28.09
CA LYS A 235 10.77 6.75 -27.93
C LYS A 235 11.64 7.40 -26.87
N VAL A 236 12.33 6.58 -26.09
CA VAL A 236 13.33 7.07 -25.11
C VAL A 236 14.47 7.74 -25.88
N ALA A 237 14.62 9.04 -25.68
CA ALA A 237 15.68 9.84 -26.29
C ALA A 237 16.91 9.93 -25.39
N THR A 238 16.71 10.03 -24.07
CA THR A 238 17.79 9.97 -23.08
C THR A 238 17.35 9.18 -21.86
N THR A 239 18.29 8.45 -21.24
CA THR A 239 18.08 7.86 -19.90
C THR A 239 18.26 8.95 -18.84
N GLY A 240 17.57 8.78 -17.72
CA GLY A 240 17.59 9.72 -16.61
C GLY A 240 18.61 9.38 -15.53
N LYS A 241 18.37 9.97 -14.37
CA LYS A 241 19.20 9.84 -13.16
C LYS A 241 18.97 8.53 -12.39
N ALA A 242 17.82 7.88 -12.59
CA ALA A 242 17.47 6.62 -11.93
C ALA A 242 17.53 5.44 -12.91
N VAL A 243 17.67 4.24 -12.36
CA VAL A 243 17.55 2.99 -13.12
C VAL A 243 16.12 2.83 -13.60
N VAL A 244 15.93 2.31 -14.81
CA VAL A 244 14.62 2.01 -15.38
C VAL A 244 13.92 0.93 -14.55
N CYS A 245 12.69 1.22 -14.09
CA CYS A 245 11.99 0.37 -13.12
C CYS A 245 11.75 -1.07 -13.62
N THR A 246 11.55 -1.22 -14.94
CA THR A 246 11.30 -2.51 -15.58
C THR A 246 12.50 -3.46 -15.57
N GLU A 247 13.72 -2.97 -15.37
CA GLU A 247 14.93 -3.82 -15.29
C GLU A 247 14.88 -4.74 -14.08
N CYS A 248 14.34 -4.27 -12.95
CA CYS A 248 14.24 -5.07 -11.74
C CYS A 248 12.81 -5.59 -11.50
N HIS A 249 11.79 -4.75 -11.73
CA HIS A 249 10.40 -5.10 -11.42
C HIS A 249 9.67 -5.90 -12.52
N GLY A 250 10.41 -6.32 -13.57
CA GLY A 250 9.87 -7.07 -14.71
C GLY A 250 9.25 -6.15 -15.77
N LYS A 251 9.19 -6.63 -17.02
CA LYS A 251 8.74 -5.83 -18.18
C LYS A 251 7.31 -5.30 -18.01
N ASP A 252 6.47 -6.04 -17.33
CA ASP A 252 5.07 -5.71 -17.03
C ASP A 252 4.89 -5.12 -15.61
N LEU A 253 5.98 -4.88 -14.87
CA LEU A 253 6.00 -4.35 -13.49
C LEU A 253 5.26 -5.24 -12.48
N ARG A 254 5.08 -6.51 -12.80
CA ARG A 254 4.40 -7.49 -11.92
C ARG A 254 5.33 -8.19 -10.94
N GLY A 255 6.58 -7.78 -10.92
CA GLY A 255 7.62 -8.34 -10.07
C GLY A 255 8.50 -9.35 -10.79
N ALA A 256 9.56 -9.74 -10.13
CA ALA A 256 10.49 -10.77 -10.58
C ALA A 256 10.84 -11.70 -9.43
N GLU A 257 11.24 -12.92 -9.76
CA GLU A 257 11.69 -13.89 -8.74
C GLU A 257 12.92 -13.34 -8.01
N HIS A 258 13.85 -12.74 -8.77
CA HIS A 258 15.05 -12.12 -8.24
C HIS A 258 15.37 -10.82 -8.97
N ALA A 259 16.01 -9.88 -8.27
CA ALA A 259 16.64 -8.73 -8.87
C ALA A 259 17.88 -9.16 -9.69
N PRO A 260 18.30 -8.40 -10.72
CA PRO A 260 19.53 -8.68 -11.45
C PRO A 260 20.72 -8.86 -10.50
N ASP A 261 21.52 -9.87 -10.74
CA ASP A 261 22.71 -10.20 -9.95
C ASP A 261 22.46 -10.39 -8.43
N SER A 262 21.25 -10.80 -8.07
CA SER A 262 20.81 -10.94 -6.67
C SER A 262 19.87 -12.13 -6.50
N THR A 263 19.78 -12.63 -5.28
CA THR A 263 18.78 -13.64 -4.84
C THR A 263 17.56 -12.99 -4.17
N LEU A 264 17.46 -11.66 -4.19
CA LEU A 264 16.41 -10.92 -3.51
C LEU A 264 15.14 -10.84 -4.36
N PRO A 265 13.98 -11.27 -3.86
CA PRO A 265 12.73 -11.21 -4.58
C PRO A 265 12.27 -9.78 -4.79
N VAL A 266 11.79 -9.48 -5.98
CA VAL A 266 11.33 -8.14 -6.37
C VAL A 266 9.80 -8.11 -6.43
N PRO A 267 9.14 -7.21 -5.69
CA PRO A 267 7.68 -7.16 -5.65
C PRO A 267 7.09 -6.55 -6.92
N GLY A 268 5.91 -7.03 -7.30
CA GLY A 268 5.10 -6.38 -8.33
C GLY A 268 4.54 -5.04 -7.83
N LEU A 269 4.46 -4.07 -8.73
CA LEU A 269 4.08 -2.69 -8.44
C LEU A 269 2.69 -2.31 -8.93
N THR A 270 2.16 -3.00 -9.98
CA THR A 270 0.91 -2.63 -10.66
C THR A 270 -0.32 -2.74 -9.76
N GLY A 271 -1.28 -1.82 -9.90
CA GLY A 271 -2.58 -1.86 -9.22
C GLY A 271 -2.51 -1.69 -7.69
N ARG A 272 -1.40 -1.21 -7.15
CA ARG A 272 -1.26 -0.90 -5.72
C ARG A 272 -1.74 0.51 -5.41
N SER A 273 -2.15 0.73 -4.17
CA SER A 273 -2.50 2.08 -3.67
C SER A 273 -1.37 3.08 -3.98
N PRO A 274 -1.66 4.19 -4.66
CA PRO A 274 -0.63 5.16 -4.99
C PRO A 274 -0.11 5.89 -3.74
N THR A 275 -0.91 6.14 -2.71
CA THR A 275 -0.38 6.69 -1.45
C THR A 275 0.56 5.71 -0.76
N TYR A 276 0.27 4.40 -0.84
CA TYR A 276 1.20 3.39 -0.35
C TYR A 276 2.53 3.41 -1.12
N ILE A 277 2.50 3.53 -2.45
CA ILE A 277 3.72 3.60 -3.28
C ILE A 277 4.55 4.82 -2.89
N VAL A 278 3.93 6.01 -2.76
CA VAL A 278 4.64 7.22 -2.31
C VAL A 278 5.29 7.02 -0.95
N ARG A 279 4.57 6.44 0.03
CA ARG A 279 5.16 6.13 1.34
C ARG A 279 6.39 5.23 1.22
N GLN A 280 6.32 4.18 0.38
CA GLN A 280 7.45 3.26 0.24
C GLN A 280 8.65 3.92 -0.42
N LEU A 281 8.45 4.72 -1.45
CA LEU A 281 9.52 5.49 -2.09
C LEU A 281 10.13 6.48 -1.08
N TYR A 282 9.31 7.17 -0.32
CA TYR A 282 9.78 8.08 0.73
C TYR A 282 10.52 7.33 1.85
N ASP A 283 10.01 6.19 2.32
CA ASP A 283 10.66 5.38 3.36
C ASP A 283 12.04 4.84 2.88
N PHE A 284 12.23 4.58 1.59
CA PHE A 284 13.55 4.30 1.02
C PHE A 284 14.42 5.55 0.96
N HIS A 285 13.87 6.69 0.52
CA HIS A 285 14.57 7.97 0.43
C HIS A 285 15.11 8.41 1.79
N SER A 286 14.29 8.32 2.84
CA SER A 286 14.64 8.73 4.21
C SER A 286 15.49 7.70 4.97
N GLY A 287 15.67 6.48 4.44
CA GLY A 287 16.35 5.39 5.13
C GLY A 287 15.50 4.64 6.15
N ALA A 288 14.21 4.96 6.30
CA ALA A 288 13.28 4.23 7.17
C ALA A 288 13.09 2.76 6.72
N ARG A 289 13.43 2.44 5.49
CA ARG A 289 13.61 1.09 4.97
C ARG A 289 15.09 0.85 4.67
N SER A 290 15.71 -0.04 5.45
CA SER A 290 17.16 -0.33 5.40
C SER A 290 17.49 -1.83 5.40
N GLY A 291 16.50 -2.72 5.25
CA GLY A 291 16.76 -4.15 5.07
C GLY A 291 17.49 -4.47 3.76
N ALA A 292 17.99 -5.70 3.61
CA ALA A 292 18.82 -6.10 2.47
C ALA A 292 18.22 -5.72 1.09
N GLY A 293 16.91 -5.91 0.91
CA GLY A 293 16.21 -5.49 -0.32
C GLY A 293 16.09 -3.98 -0.50
N ALA A 294 16.26 -3.19 0.55
CA ALA A 294 16.22 -1.74 0.50
C ALA A 294 17.47 -1.14 -0.14
N GLU A 295 18.62 -1.80 -0.02
CA GLU A 295 19.89 -1.32 -0.57
C GLU A 295 19.85 -1.13 -2.10
N LEU A 296 19.02 -1.90 -2.79
CA LEU A 296 18.80 -1.75 -4.23
C LEU A 296 17.90 -0.53 -4.57
N MET A 297 16.94 -0.20 -3.69
CA MET A 297 15.96 0.86 -3.94
C MET A 297 16.38 2.24 -3.37
N LYS A 298 17.19 2.27 -2.32
CA LYS A 298 17.67 3.52 -1.70
C LYS A 298 18.32 4.50 -2.70
N PRO A 299 19.30 4.07 -3.52
CA PRO A 299 19.95 5.00 -4.47
C PRO A 299 18.97 5.50 -5.54
N ILE A 300 17.95 4.72 -5.88
CA ILE A 300 16.91 5.13 -6.84
C ILE A 300 15.99 6.17 -6.20
N ALA A 301 15.47 5.87 -5.02
CA ALA A 301 14.56 6.75 -4.31
C ALA A 301 15.23 8.06 -3.86
N ALA A 302 16.51 8.03 -3.50
CA ALA A 302 17.30 9.20 -3.12
C ALA A 302 17.38 10.26 -4.23
N GLN A 303 17.26 9.86 -5.50
CA GLN A 303 17.31 10.77 -6.65
C GLN A 303 15.94 11.29 -7.07
N MET A 304 14.84 10.79 -6.47
CA MET A 304 13.48 11.17 -6.84
C MET A 304 13.03 12.40 -6.04
N THR A 305 12.40 13.33 -6.73
CA THR A 305 11.61 14.39 -6.11
C THR A 305 10.24 13.84 -5.66
N LEU A 306 9.58 14.54 -4.74
CA LEU A 306 8.20 14.17 -4.32
C LEU A 306 7.24 14.13 -5.51
N ARG A 307 7.39 15.06 -6.47
CA ARG A 307 6.58 15.09 -7.68
C ARG A 307 6.76 13.83 -8.52
N GLU A 308 7.99 13.38 -8.73
CA GLU A 308 8.29 12.15 -9.46
C GLU A 308 7.75 10.91 -8.73
N MET A 309 7.80 10.88 -7.38
CA MET A 309 7.19 9.81 -6.60
C MET A 309 5.67 9.75 -6.77
N ILE A 310 5.00 10.92 -6.82
CA ILE A 310 3.56 11.03 -7.09
C ILE A 310 3.23 10.54 -8.51
N ASP A 311 3.97 11.00 -9.51
CA ASP A 311 3.74 10.68 -10.91
C ASP A 311 3.93 9.16 -11.16
N VAL A 312 5.02 8.58 -10.65
CA VAL A 312 5.28 7.14 -10.71
C VAL A 312 4.17 6.35 -10.00
N ALA A 313 3.77 6.78 -8.80
CA ALA A 313 2.71 6.12 -8.06
C ALA A 313 1.37 6.15 -8.78
N ALA A 314 1.02 7.28 -9.41
CA ALA A 314 -0.19 7.44 -10.21
C ALA A 314 -0.21 6.46 -11.40
N TYR A 315 0.91 6.37 -12.13
CA TYR A 315 1.04 5.45 -13.25
C TYR A 315 0.94 3.99 -12.82
N LEU A 316 1.71 3.56 -11.82
CA LEU A 316 1.72 2.18 -11.35
C LEU A 316 0.34 1.74 -10.81
N ALA A 317 -0.38 2.64 -10.14
CA ALA A 317 -1.73 2.40 -9.65
C ALA A 317 -2.76 2.29 -10.77
N SER A 318 -2.56 2.97 -11.90
CA SER A 318 -3.47 2.95 -13.06
C SER A 318 -3.37 1.66 -13.89
N LEU A 319 -2.29 0.89 -13.71
CA LEU A 319 -2.07 -0.36 -14.42
C LEU A 319 -2.93 -1.49 -13.85
N ALA A 320 -3.39 -2.39 -14.71
CA ALA A 320 -4.07 -3.60 -14.27
C ALA A 320 -3.12 -4.47 -13.40
N PRO A 321 -3.59 -4.99 -12.27
CA PRO A 321 -2.77 -5.76 -11.35
C PRO A 321 -2.35 -7.13 -11.90
#